data_f0056f2e2c94b235b627a3765ca79962
#
_entry.id   f0056f2e2c94b235b627a3765ca79962
#
_cell.length_a   1.000
_cell.length_b   1.000
_cell.length_c   1.000
_cell.angle_alpha   90.00
_cell.angle_beta   90.00
_cell.angle_gamma   90.00
#
_symmetry.space_group_name_H-M   'P 1'
#
loop_
_entity.id
_entity.type
_entity.pdbx_description
1 polymer ?
#
loop_
_entity_poly.entity_id
_entity_poly.type
_entity_poly.pdbx_seq_one_letter_code
_entity_poly.pdbx_strand_id
1 'polypeptide(L)'
;MVGNNNSNLDVAAVKLDRDLSVGGALTWLPTTGEFGPRGAFGDYEWHESVATRFNLAYTYSPEERQSAIGTPAGNTTLRLADSLNIFDIGALTNGATVERTHYQMLSAAAGMKYHGFWLQGEGYGRRLDNFVADGKLPVGVV
;
A
#
# COMPACT_ATOMS: atom_id res chain seq x y z
N MET A 1 12.77 3.82 -0.82
CA MET A 1 12.52 4.50 0.47
C MET A 1 12.46 3.45 1.55
N VAL A 2 13.11 3.67 2.66
CA VAL A 2 13.04 2.81 3.85
C VAL A 2 12.56 3.70 4.98
N GLY A 3 11.59 3.27 5.73
CA GLY A 3 11.02 4.04 6.84
C GLY A 3 10.56 3.14 7.98
N ASN A 4 10.42 3.72 9.16
CA ASN A 4 9.74 3.05 10.26
C ASN A 4 8.23 3.17 10.06
N ASN A 5 7.53 2.09 10.26
CA ASN A 5 6.09 1.99 10.06
C ASN A 5 5.27 2.67 11.18
N ASN A 6 5.90 2.99 12.28
CA ASN A 6 5.25 3.66 13.40
C ASN A 6 5.35 5.19 13.25
N SER A 7 4.30 5.80 12.76
CA SER A 7 4.16 7.27 12.70
C SER A 7 3.50 7.87 13.95
N ASN A 8 3.05 7.06 14.89
CA ASN A 8 2.27 7.51 16.03
C ASN A 8 3.06 7.33 17.34
N LEU A 9 3.64 8.42 17.83
CA LEU A 9 4.29 8.51 19.13
C LEU A 9 3.25 8.70 20.26
N ASP A 10 2.08 8.10 20.13
CA ASP A 10 1.09 8.15 21.20
C ASP A 10 1.61 7.38 22.42
N VAL A 11 1.59 8.05 23.56
CA VAL A 11 2.08 7.55 24.87
C VAL A 11 1.31 6.31 25.33
N ALA A 12 0.17 6.01 24.71
CA ALA A 12 -0.63 4.82 24.96
C ALA A 12 -0.19 3.59 24.16
N ALA A 13 0.80 3.68 23.27
CA ALA A 13 1.33 2.55 22.55
C ALA A 13 2.09 1.62 23.51
N VAL A 14 1.46 0.51 23.85
CA VAL A 14 2.04 -0.54 24.70
C VAL A 14 3.20 -1.23 24.00
N LYS A 15 3.30 -1.12 22.68
CA LYS A 15 4.30 -1.79 21.85
C LYS A 15 4.73 -0.88 20.70
N LEU A 16 5.99 -0.52 20.67
CA LEU A 16 6.58 0.19 19.52
C LEU A 16 6.85 -0.79 18.40
N ASP A 17 6.32 -0.51 17.22
CA ASP A 17 6.69 -1.21 15.99
C ASP A 17 8.17 -0.91 15.69
N ARG A 18 8.97 -1.95 15.54
CA ARG A 18 10.39 -1.89 15.22
C ARG A 18 10.68 -2.36 13.80
N ASP A 19 9.66 -2.76 13.09
CA ASP A 19 9.80 -3.29 11.74
C ASP A 19 9.99 -2.15 10.74
N LEU A 20 10.80 -2.41 9.72
CA LEU A 20 11.10 -1.45 8.66
C LEU A 20 10.22 -1.70 7.46
N SER A 21 9.55 -0.65 7.00
CA SER A 21 8.87 -0.64 5.71
C SER A 21 9.86 -0.30 4.60
N VAL A 22 9.81 -1.07 3.52
CA VAL A 22 10.65 -0.87 2.34
C VAL A 22 9.78 -0.63 1.13
N GLY A 23 10.07 0.43 0.37
CA GLY A 23 9.36 0.73 -0.86
C GLY A 23 10.28 1.29 -1.93
N GLY A 24 9.95 0.98 -3.17
CA GLY A 24 10.66 1.50 -4.34
C GLY A 24 9.69 1.83 -5.47
N ALA A 25 10.07 2.78 -6.31
CA ALA A 25 9.33 3.13 -7.51
C ALA A 25 10.28 3.36 -8.68
N LEU A 26 9.84 2.93 -9.85
CA LEU A 26 10.52 3.12 -11.13
C LEU A 26 9.58 3.89 -12.06
N THR A 27 10.10 4.92 -12.70
CA THR A 27 9.45 5.61 -13.81
C THR A 27 10.30 5.44 -15.06
N TRP A 28 9.68 5.00 -16.16
CA TRP A 28 10.32 4.79 -17.44
C TRP A 28 9.62 5.60 -18.53
N LEU A 29 10.40 6.37 -19.29
CA LEU A 29 9.96 7.29 -20.34
C LEU A 29 10.63 6.89 -21.67
N PRO A 30 10.17 5.81 -22.35
CA PRO A 30 10.92 5.19 -23.44
C PRO A 30 10.92 5.97 -24.76
N THR A 31 9.99 6.90 -24.95
CA THR A 31 9.84 7.57 -26.26
C THR A 31 10.53 8.93 -26.30
N THR A 32 10.02 9.92 -25.57
CA THR A 32 10.52 11.30 -25.61
C THR A 32 11.50 11.63 -24.49
N GLY A 33 11.63 10.74 -23.48
CA GLY A 33 12.40 11.00 -22.29
C GLY A 33 11.73 11.98 -21.31
N GLU A 34 10.57 12.50 -21.65
CA GLU A 34 9.77 13.40 -20.81
C GLU A 34 8.26 13.13 -21.02
N PHE A 35 7.41 13.60 -20.11
CA PHE A 35 5.96 13.42 -20.17
C PHE A 35 5.19 14.67 -19.67
N GLY A 36 5.91 15.77 -19.42
CA GLY A 36 5.36 16.99 -18.84
C GLY A 36 5.08 16.90 -17.33
N PRO A 37 4.46 17.92 -16.74
CA PRO A 37 4.26 18.04 -15.29
C PRO A 37 3.47 16.87 -14.72
N ARG A 38 3.83 16.45 -13.52
CA ARG A 38 3.06 15.44 -12.78
C ARG A 38 1.67 15.97 -12.46
N GLY A 39 0.64 15.15 -12.72
CA GLY A 39 -0.75 15.48 -12.42
C GLY A 39 -1.44 16.39 -13.43
N ALA A 40 -0.78 16.75 -14.53
CA ALA A 40 -1.45 17.41 -15.63
C ALA A 40 -2.39 16.43 -16.35
N PHE A 41 -3.68 16.76 -16.35
CA PHE A 41 -4.69 16.08 -17.13
C PHE A 41 -4.75 16.74 -18.51
N GLY A 42 -4.19 16.09 -19.51
CA GLY A 42 -4.09 16.62 -20.85
C GLY A 42 -2.64 16.78 -21.33
N ASP A 43 -2.49 16.93 -22.62
CA ASP A 43 -1.22 17.20 -23.27
C ASP A 43 -1.10 18.69 -23.62
N TYR A 44 -0.86 19.51 -22.61
CA TYR A 44 -0.76 20.98 -22.75
C TYR A 44 0.56 21.42 -23.39
N GLU A 45 1.58 20.56 -23.36
CA GLU A 45 2.86 20.77 -24.04
C GLU A 45 2.79 20.52 -25.55
N TRP A 46 1.67 19.96 -26.03
CA TRP A 46 1.42 19.64 -27.43
C TRP A 46 2.51 18.76 -28.05
N HIS A 47 2.63 17.55 -27.54
CA HIS A 47 3.63 16.61 -28.03
C HIS A 47 3.41 16.25 -29.51
N GLU A 48 4.34 16.61 -30.38
CA GLU A 48 4.30 16.26 -31.80
C GLU A 48 4.61 14.76 -32.05
N SER A 49 5.30 14.13 -31.11
CA SER A 49 5.57 12.69 -31.10
C SER A 49 4.89 12.04 -29.90
N VAL A 50 4.55 10.77 -30.00
CA VAL A 50 3.94 10.03 -28.91
C VAL A 50 4.89 10.02 -27.70
N ALA A 51 4.50 10.66 -26.62
CA ALA A 51 5.17 10.58 -25.32
C ALA A 51 4.53 9.48 -24.48
N THR A 52 5.33 8.58 -23.93
CA THR A 52 4.85 7.49 -23.08
C THR A 52 5.53 7.48 -21.73
N ARG A 53 4.78 7.09 -20.73
CA ARG A 53 5.27 6.91 -19.35
C ARG A 53 4.77 5.60 -18.78
N PHE A 54 5.68 4.85 -18.19
CA PHE A 54 5.37 3.66 -17.39
C PHE A 54 5.87 3.85 -15.97
N ASN A 55 5.03 3.55 -15.00
CA ASN A 55 5.39 3.58 -13.58
C ASN A 55 5.15 2.20 -12.98
N LEU A 56 6.06 1.79 -12.13
CA LEU A 56 5.94 0.61 -11.30
C LEU A 56 6.37 0.98 -9.87
N ALA A 57 5.56 0.64 -8.89
CA ALA A 57 5.92 0.83 -7.50
C ALA A 57 5.58 -0.40 -6.68
N TYR A 58 6.46 -0.73 -5.73
CA TYR A 58 6.28 -1.84 -4.81
C TYR A 58 6.57 -1.38 -3.39
N THR A 59 5.75 -1.83 -2.45
CA THR A 59 5.92 -1.61 -1.02
C THR A 59 5.77 -2.93 -0.28
N TYR A 60 6.66 -3.17 0.66
CA TYR A 60 6.60 -4.25 1.63
C TYR A 60 6.66 -3.65 3.03
N SER A 61 5.77 -4.07 3.91
CA SER A 61 5.71 -3.61 5.30
C SER A 61 5.23 -4.73 6.21
N PRO A 62 6.06 -5.22 7.13
CA PRO A 62 5.56 -5.98 8.26
C PRO A 62 4.71 -5.06 9.11
N GLU A 63 3.57 -5.54 9.55
CA GLU A 63 2.60 -4.76 10.34
C GLU A 63 2.28 -5.50 11.62
N GLU A 64 2.40 -4.82 12.75
CA GLU A 64 2.09 -5.36 14.05
C GLU A 64 0.93 -4.61 14.71
N ARG A 65 0.12 -5.36 15.45
CA ARG A 65 -0.90 -4.78 16.32
C ARG A 65 -0.23 -4.03 17.46
N GLN A 66 -0.54 -2.75 17.61
CA GLN A 66 0.12 -1.86 18.56
C GLN A 66 -0.62 -1.75 19.92
N SER A 67 -1.78 -2.39 20.06
CA SER A 67 -2.56 -2.41 21.30
C SER A 67 -2.58 -3.81 21.92
N ALA A 68 -2.87 -3.89 23.20
CA ALA A 68 -3.00 -5.16 23.92
C ALA A 68 -4.16 -6.01 23.32
N ILE A 69 -3.98 -7.35 23.35
CA ILE A 69 -5.04 -8.28 22.97
C ILE A 69 -6.27 -8.03 23.84
N GLY A 70 -7.45 -8.09 23.21
CA GLY A 70 -8.73 -7.83 23.92
C GLY A 70 -9.12 -6.34 23.99
N THR A 71 -8.28 -5.42 23.50
CA THR A 71 -8.64 -4.01 23.34
C THR A 71 -8.78 -3.63 21.88
N PRO A 72 -9.53 -2.57 21.51
CA PRO A 72 -9.59 -2.10 20.14
C PRO A 72 -8.18 -1.78 19.57
N ALA A 73 -7.97 -2.06 18.31
CA ALA A 73 -6.73 -1.72 17.61
C ALA A 73 -6.69 -0.21 17.35
N GLY A 74 -5.99 0.54 18.18
CA GLY A 74 -6.07 2.00 18.20
C GLY A 74 -5.36 2.74 17.07
N ASN A 75 -4.36 2.15 16.44
CA ASN A 75 -3.41 2.94 15.64
C ASN A 75 -2.99 2.34 14.30
N THR A 76 -3.68 1.34 13.79
CA THR A 76 -3.41 0.80 12.47
C THR A 76 -4.48 1.21 11.46
N THR A 77 -4.05 1.46 10.22
CA THR A 77 -4.92 1.85 9.11
C THR A 77 -5.15 0.74 8.10
N LEU A 78 -4.64 -0.48 8.36
CA LEU A 78 -4.87 -1.62 7.49
C LEU A 78 -6.33 -2.05 7.58
N ARG A 79 -7.07 -1.80 6.49
CA ARG A 79 -8.49 -2.14 6.38
C ARG A 79 -8.74 -3.15 5.30
N LEU A 80 -9.66 -4.06 5.57
CA LEU A 80 -10.25 -4.98 4.60
C LEU A 80 -11.19 -4.23 3.64
N ALA A 81 -11.69 -4.90 2.62
CA ALA A 81 -12.58 -4.31 1.62
C ALA A 81 -13.91 -3.79 2.22
N ASP A 82 -14.35 -4.36 3.32
CA ASP A 82 -15.54 -3.97 4.10
C ASP A 82 -15.25 -2.87 5.13
N SER A 83 -14.06 -2.26 5.07
CA SER A 83 -13.58 -1.23 5.98
C SER A 83 -13.23 -1.69 7.40
N LEU A 84 -13.34 -2.98 7.71
CA LEU A 84 -12.89 -3.52 9.00
C LEU A 84 -11.37 -3.40 9.11
N ASN A 85 -10.89 -2.97 10.29
CA ASN A 85 -9.48 -3.00 10.59
C ASN A 85 -9.05 -4.45 10.82
N ILE A 86 -8.00 -4.91 10.13
CA ILE A 86 -7.56 -6.32 10.20
C ILE A 86 -7.12 -6.75 11.60
N PHE A 87 -6.69 -5.80 12.42
CA PHE A 87 -6.26 -6.04 13.79
C PHE A 87 -7.37 -5.93 14.84
N ASP A 88 -8.61 -5.65 14.43
CA ASP A 88 -9.75 -5.67 15.35
C ASP A 88 -10.03 -7.09 15.84
N ILE A 89 -10.64 -7.17 17.01
CA ILE A 89 -10.98 -8.44 17.65
C ILE A 89 -11.96 -9.19 16.75
N GLY A 90 -11.58 -10.40 16.34
CA GLY A 90 -12.45 -11.23 15.50
C GLY A 90 -12.62 -10.77 14.05
N ALA A 91 -11.77 -9.86 13.54
CA ALA A 91 -11.88 -9.32 12.18
C ALA A 91 -11.87 -10.40 11.08
N LEU A 92 -11.07 -11.44 11.22
CA LEU A 92 -11.01 -12.56 10.26
C LEU A 92 -11.88 -13.74 10.69
N THR A 93 -12.02 -13.98 11.97
CA THR A 93 -12.84 -15.06 12.53
C THR A 93 -13.10 -14.85 14.02
N ASN A 94 -14.26 -15.30 14.49
CA ASN A 94 -14.59 -15.22 15.91
C ASN A 94 -13.55 -15.98 16.76
N GLY A 95 -13.10 -15.35 17.84
CA GLY A 95 -12.14 -15.94 18.78
C GLY A 95 -10.68 -15.90 18.33
N ALA A 96 -10.35 -15.19 17.26
CA ALA A 96 -8.97 -14.91 16.86
C ALA A 96 -8.75 -13.43 16.62
N THR A 97 -7.61 -12.93 17.07
CA THR A 97 -7.19 -11.54 16.86
C THR A 97 -5.84 -11.55 16.17
N VAL A 98 -5.73 -10.90 15.02
CA VAL A 98 -4.45 -10.79 14.31
C VAL A 98 -3.51 -9.90 15.10
N GLU A 99 -2.30 -10.37 15.32
CA GLU A 99 -1.22 -9.64 16.00
C GLU A 99 -0.19 -9.11 15.03
N ARG A 100 0.06 -9.86 13.94
CA ARG A 100 1.04 -9.50 12.91
C ARG A 100 0.57 -9.97 11.55
N THR A 101 0.92 -9.22 10.51
CA THR A 101 0.77 -9.61 9.10
C THR A 101 1.83 -8.93 8.26
N HIS A 102 2.13 -9.48 7.09
CA HIS A 102 2.93 -8.78 6.09
C HIS A 102 2.01 -8.12 5.06
N TYR A 103 2.21 -6.84 4.85
CA TYR A 103 1.56 -6.05 3.83
C TYR A 103 2.46 -5.90 2.61
N GLN A 104 1.92 -6.19 1.44
CA GLN A 104 2.58 -5.99 0.16
C GLN A 104 1.64 -5.24 -0.78
N MET A 105 2.15 -4.26 -1.48
CA MET A 105 1.41 -3.53 -2.51
C MET A 105 2.27 -3.37 -3.76
N LEU A 106 1.69 -3.71 -4.90
CA LEU A 106 2.24 -3.45 -6.22
C LEU A 106 1.29 -2.52 -6.95
N SER A 107 1.79 -1.44 -7.52
CA SER A 107 1.04 -0.59 -8.44
C SER A 107 1.78 -0.45 -9.76
N ALA A 108 1.02 -0.39 -10.85
CA ALA A 108 1.53 -0.16 -12.18
C ALA A 108 0.64 0.85 -12.90
N ALA A 109 1.25 1.80 -13.61
CA ALA A 109 0.54 2.78 -14.41
C ALA A 109 1.22 2.95 -15.76
N ALA A 110 0.40 3.20 -16.79
CA ALA A 110 0.86 3.55 -18.13
C ALA A 110 0.12 4.78 -18.62
N GLY A 111 0.84 5.67 -19.30
CA GLY A 111 0.28 6.89 -19.87
C GLY A 111 0.84 7.19 -21.24
N MET A 112 0.03 7.88 -22.05
CA MET A 112 0.38 8.34 -23.40
C MET A 112 -0.13 9.77 -23.60
N LYS A 113 0.68 10.59 -24.26
CA LYS A 113 0.33 11.94 -24.71
C LYS A 113 0.67 12.09 -26.19
N TYR A 114 -0.20 12.77 -26.94
CA TYR A 114 -0.01 13.04 -28.35
C TYR A 114 -0.98 14.11 -28.86
N HIS A 115 -0.51 15.17 -29.48
CA HIS A 115 -1.28 16.25 -30.11
C HIS A 115 -2.45 16.76 -29.26
N GLY A 116 -2.19 17.11 -28.00
CA GLY A 116 -3.20 17.59 -27.07
C GLY A 116 -4.00 16.46 -26.40
N PHE A 117 -3.91 15.24 -26.89
CA PHE A 117 -4.60 14.08 -26.33
C PHE A 117 -3.79 13.43 -25.20
N TRP A 118 -4.49 13.01 -24.15
CA TRP A 118 -3.90 12.31 -23.02
C TRP A 118 -4.73 11.09 -22.64
N LEU A 119 -4.06 9.98 -22.41
CA LEU A 119 -4.64 8.75 -21.88
C LEU A 119 -3.74 8.18 -20.80
N GLN A 120 -4.32 7.78 -19.67
CA GLN A 120 -3.61 7.11 -18.61
C GLN A 120 -4.47 6.04 -17.96
N GLY A 121 -3.85 4.91 -17.61
CA GLY A 121 -4.43 3.84 -16.80
C GLY A 121 -3.52 3.51 -15.64
N GLU A 122 -4.12 3.14 -14.51
CA GLU A 122 -3.42 2.70 -13.31
C GLU A 122 -4.14 1.48 -12.72
N GLY A 123 -3.36 0.53 -12.22
CA GLY A 123 -3.83 -0.61 -11.49
C GLY A 123 -2.95 -0.87 -10.28
N TYR A 124 -3.55 -1.41 -9.22
CA TYR A 124 -2.81 -1.83 -8.04
C TYR A 124 -3.35 -3.15 -7.50
N GLY A 125 -2.44 -3.93 -6.91
CA GLY A 125 -2.74 -5.15 -6.18
C GLY A 125 -2.20 -5.07 -4.76
N ARG A 126 -2.97 -5.54 -3.80
CA ARG A 126 -2.59 -5.62 -2.40
C ARG A 126 -2.66 -7.06 -1.92
N ARG A 127 -1.63 -7.50 -1.21
CA ARG A 127 -1.57 -8.81 -0.58
C ARG A 127 -1.26 -8.66 0.90
N LEU A 128 -1.98 -9.43 1.70
CA LEU A 128 -1.69 -9.64 3.12
C LEU A 128 -1.40 -11.11 3.30
N ASP A 129 -0.31 -11.44 3.94
CA ASP A 129 0.10 -12.83 4.21
C ASP A 129 0.85 -12.93 5.53
N ASN A 130 1.27 -14.14 5.87
CA ASN A 130 2.08 -14.44 7.06
C ASN A 130 1.40 -13.96 8.36
N PHE A 131 0.12 -14.28 8.50
CA PHE A 131 -0.66 -13.89 9.66
C PHE A 131 -0.20 -14.63 10.92
N VAL A 132 0.04 -13.86 11.99
CA VAL A 132 0.15 -14.37 13.35
C VAL A 132 -1.06 -13.87 14.12
N ALA A 133 -1.73 -14.73 14.84
CA ALA A 133 -2.93 -14.39 15.60
C ALA A 133 -2.96 -15.09 16.95
N ASP A 134 -3.61 -14.45 17.92
CA ASP A 134 -4.10 -15.10 19.12
C ASP A 134 -5.40 -15.84 18.75
N GLY A 135 -5.33 -17.18 18.73
CA GLY A 135 -6.41 -18.05 18.31
C GLY A 135 -6.20 -18.70 16.94
N LYS A 136 -7.16 -19.55 16.54
CA LYS A 136 -7.08 -20.30 15.28
C LYS A 136 -7.62 -19.49 14.12
N LEU A 137 -6.79 -19.24 13.11
CA LEU A 137 -7.22 -18.66 11.85
C LEU A 137 -7.86 -19.72 10.92
N PRO A 138 -8.77 -19.33 10.03
CA PRO A 138 -9.34 -20.23 9.02
C PRO A 138 -8.25 -20.79 8.10
N VAL A 139 -8.42 -22.04 7.66
CA VAL A 139 -7.54 -22.67 6.67
C VAL A 139 -7.66 -21.87 5.35
N GLY A 140 -6.54 -21.39 4.84
CA GLY A 140 -6.48 -20.59 3.60
C GLY A 140 -6.18 -19.11 3.80
N VAL A 141 -6.06 -18.64 5.04
CA VAL A 141 -5.63 -17.27 5.39
C VAL A 141 -4.14 -17.21 5.78
N VAL A 142 -3.49 -18.36 5.83
CA VAL A 142 -2.06 -18.53 6.23
C VAL A 142 -1.18 -18.59 4.99
#